data_670b2b408641a507c695e297c87d507d
#
_entry.id   670b2b408641a507c695e297c87d507d
#
_cell.length_a   1.000
_cell.length_b   1.000
_cell.length_c   1.000
_cell.angle_alpha   90.00
_cell.angle_beta   90.00
_cell.angle_gamma   90.00
#
_symmetry.space_group_name_H-M   'P 1'
#
loop_
_entity.id
_entity.type
_entity.pdbx_description
1 polymer ?
#
loop_
_entity_poly.entity_id
_entity_poly.type
_entity_poly.pdbx_seq_one_letter_code
_entity_poly.pdbx_strand_id
1 'polypeptide(L)'
;MIKDDLNKLLAAAMKENFRPAITVLRDIKTAIMNWETAKENVGKTLTYADEVRILKKLQAQYNETARLCDDGKHYDLVQEARINAAYIEQFLPEEVSERDIRACIESSGIEFDKKNMGALIKYVKGQYSTADGKLVSEIVKTYLV
;
A
#
# COMPACT_ATOMS: atom_id res chain seq x y z
N MET A 1 -10.51 2.57 8.64
CA MET A 1 -10.16 1.95 7.34
C MET A 1 -10.97 2.63 6.24
N ILE A 2 -10.40 2.79 5.06
CA ILE A 2 -11.10 3.43 3.94
C ILE A 2 -12.37 2.68 3.55
N LYS A 3 -12.37 1.35 3.68
CA LYS A 3 -13.55 0.51 3.39
C LYS A 3 -14.81 1.04 4.08
N ASP A 4 -14.69 1.46 5.32
CA ASP A 4 -15.83 1.93 6.12
C ASP A 4 -16.37 3.29 5.63
N ASP A 5 -15.50 4.10 5.02
CA ASP A 5 -15.82 5.45 4.57
C ASP A 5 -16.09 5.55 3.06
N LEU A 6 -15.88 4.45 2.31
CA LEU A 6 -15.95 4.46 0.84
C LEU A 6 -17.25 5.04 0.29
N ASN A 7 -18.39 4.59 0.78
CA ASN A 7 -19.67 5.04 0.26
C ASN A 7 -19.90 6.54 0.53
N LYS A 8 -19.47 6.99 1.69
CA LYS A 8 -19.55 8.40 2.08
C LYS A 8 -18.65 9.28 1.23
N LEU A 9 -17.40 8.84 1.04
CA LEU A 9 -16.42 9.54 0.20
C LEU A 9 -16.87 9.58 -1.25
N LEU A 10 -17.40 8.46 -1.76
CA LEU A 10 -17.89 8.38 -3.13
C LEU A 10 -19.08 9.30 -3.36
N ALA A 11 -20.03 9.34 -2.42
CA ALA A 11 -21.18 10.24 -2.50
C ALA A 11 -20.74 11.71 -2.52
N ALA A 12 -19.78 12.09 -1.68
CA ALA A 12 -19.22 13.43 -1.65
C ALA A 12 -18.52 13.79 -2.96
N ALA A 13 -17.72 12.86 -3.51
CA ALA A 13 -17.03 13.08 -4.78
C ALA A 13 -18.00 13.23 -5.94
N MET A 14 -19.09 12.46 -5.96
CA MET A 14 -20.14 12.56 -6.98
C MET A 14 -20.87 13.89 -6.88
N LYS A 15 -21.17 14.35 -5.68
CA LYS A 15 -21.82 15.64 -5.43
C LYS A 15 -20.97 16.81 -5.93
N GLU A 16 -19.66 16.75 -5.71
CA GLU A 16 -18.70 17.75 -6.18
C GLU A 16 -18.30 17.57 -7.64
N ASN A 17 -18.71 16.47 -8.27
CA ASN A 17 -18.33 16.10 -9.63
C ASN A 17 -16.80 16.04 -9.82
N PHE A 18 -16.08 15.58 -8.82
CA PHE A 18 -14.63 15.43 -8.89
C PHE A 18 -14.26 14.06 -9.45
N ARG A 19 -14.01 14.00 -10.75
CA ARG A 19 -13.82 12.75 -11.50
C ARG A 19 -12.68 11.87 -11.00
N PRO A 20 -11.48 12.38 -10.67
CA PRO A 20 -10.41 11.51 -10.15
C PRO A 20 -10.83 10.75 -8.91
N ALA A 21 -11.49 11.42 -7.97
CA ALA A 21 -11.99 10.77 -6.76
C ALA A 21 -13.04 9.71 -7.08
N ILE A 22 -13.98 10.00 -7.97
CA ILE A 22 -15.02 9.05 -8.37
C ILE A 22 -14.38 7.80 -8.96
N THR A 23 -13.44 7.94 -9.87
CA THR A 23 -12.75 6.83 -10.54
C THR A 23 -11.97 5.99 -9.53
N VAL A 24 -11.13 6.63 -8.72
CA VAL A 24 -10.27 5.92 -7.76
C VAL A 24 -11.10 5.22 -6.68
N LEU A 25 -12.12 5.89 -6.14
CA LEU A 25 -12.97 5.31 -5.09
C LEU A 25 -13.77 4.12 -5.61
N ARG A 26 -14.24 4.17 -6.86
CA ARG A 26 -14.90 3.03 -7.50
C ARG A 26 -13.94 1.87 -7.72
N ASP A 27 -12.72 2.15 -8.15
CA ASP A 27 -11.68 1.14 -8.34
C ASP A 27 -11.32 0.47 -7.01
N ILE A 28 -11.20 1.25 -5.93
CA ILE A 28 -10.95 0.71 -4.59
C ILE A 28 -12.11 -0.20 -4.16
N LYS A 29 -13.34 0.25 -4.34
CA LYS A 29 -14.52 -0.56 -4.00
C LYS A 29 -14.53 -1.89 -4.74
N THR A 30 -14.27 -1.86 -6.04
CA THR A 30 -14.20 -3.06 -6.86
C THR A 30 -13.08 -3.98 -6.41
N ALA A 31 -11.91 -3.45 -6.12
CA ALA A 31 -10.76 -4.23 -5.66
C ALA A 31 -11.04 -4.91 -4.31
N ILE A 32 -11.69 -4.22 -3.39
CA ILE A 32 -12.08 -4.79 -2.10
C ILE A 32 -13.12 -5.89 -2.29
N MET A 33 -14.12 -5.67 -3.14
CA MET A 33 -15.14 -6.68 -3.44
C MET A 33 -14.50 -7.92 -4.06
N ASN A 34 -13.56 -7.76 -4.97
CA ASN A 34 -12.82 -8.87 -5.58
C ASN A 34 -12.02 -9.65 -4.54
N TRP A 35 -11.40 -8.96 -3.60
CA TRP A 35 -10.68 -9.60 -2.50
C TRP A 35 -11.64 -10.43 -1.62
N GLU A 36 -12.80 -9.86 -1.26
CA GLU A 36 -13.78 -10.51 -0.40
C GLU A 36 -14.41 -11.75 -1.04
N THR A 37 -14.55 -11.73 -2.38
CA THR A 37 -15.16 -12.84 -3.13
C THR A 37 -14.16 -13.87 -3.63
N ALA A 38 -12.86 -13.62 -3.50
CA ALA A 38 -11.84 -14.58 -3.90
C ALA A 38 -11.91 -15.84 -3.03
N LYS A 39 -11.74 -17.01 -3.66
CA LYS A 39 -11.84 -18.30 -2.98
C LYS A 39 -10.89 -18.44 -1.80
N GLU A 40 -9.66 -17.94 -1.95
CA GLU A 40 -8.62 -17.99 -0.93
C GLU A 40 -8.92 -17.11 0.28
N ASN A 41 -9.87 -16.19 0.15
CA ASN A 41 -10.24 -15.25 1.21
C ASN A 41 -11.59 -15.57 1.87
N VAL A 42 -12.24 -16.64 1.47
CA VAL A 42 -13.54 -17.05 2.05
C VAL A 42 -13.37 -17.24 3.56
N GLY A 43 -14.25 -16.60 4.32
CA GLY A 43 -14.23 -16.65 5.78
C GLY A 43 -13.19 -15.73 6.45
N LYS A 44 -12.40 -15.00 5.65
CA LYS A 44 -11.43 -14.03 6.17
C LYS A 44 -12.03 -12.63 6.23
N THR A 45 -11.63 -11.87 7.24
CA THR A 45 -11.98 -10.46 7.37
C THR A 45 -10.85 -9.62 6.81
N LEU A 46 -11.17 -8.62 5.99
CA LEU A 46 -10.19 -7.67 5.45
C LEU A 46 -9.52 -6.91 6.59
N THR A 47 -8.20 -7.04 6.70
CA THR A 47 -7.40 -6.29 7.67
C THR A 47 -6.91 -4.97 7.08
N TYR A 48 -6.44 -4.07 7.93
CA TYR A 48 -5.81 -2.82 7.46
C TYR A 48 -4.60 -3.09 6.55
N ALA A 49 -3.79 -4.11 6.89
CA ALA A 49 -2.66 -4.50 6.05
C ALA A 49 -3.10 -4.98 4.66
N ASP A 50 -4.20 -5.74 4.58
CA ASP A 50 -4.79 -6.17 3.31
C ASP A 50 -5.26 -4.98 2.49
N GLU A 51 -5.93 -4.03 3.13
CA GLU A 51 -6.40 -2.79 2.48
C GLU A 51 -5.24 -1.98 1.92
N VAL A 52 -4.17 -1.82 2.67
CA VAL A 52 -2.96 -1.11 2.20
C VAL A 52 -2.35 -1.80 0.99
N ARG A 53 -2.29 -3.13 0.98
CA ARG A 53 -1.81 -3.89 -0.20
C ARG A 53 -2.66 -3.64 -1.43
N ILE A 54 -3.98 -3.63 -1.27
CA ILE A 54 -4.92 -3.33 -2.36
C ILE A 54 -4.66 -1.94 -2.92
N LEU A 55 -4.52 -0.94 -2.05
CA LEU A 55 -4.27 0.45 -2.44
C LEU A 55 -2.92 0.61 -3.15
N LYS A 56 -1.87 -0.03 -2.64
CA LYS A 56 -0.54 -0.02 -3.28
C LYS A 56 -0.56 -0.66 -4.66
N LYS A 57 -1.30 -1.76 -4.81
CA LYS A 57 -1.44 -2.44 -6.10
C LYS A 57 -2.16 -1.56 -7.11
N LEU A 58 -3.23 -0.88 -6.71
CA LEU A 58 -3.95 0.06 -7.57
C LEU A 58 -3.05 1.23 -7.99
N GLN A 59 -2.31 1.80 -7.05
CA GLN A 59 -1.38 2.88 -7.35
C GLN A 59 -0.31 2.43 -8.36
N ALA A 60 0.23 1.23 -8.17
CA ALA A 60 1.21 0.66 -9.11
C ALA A 60 0.59 0.46 -10.50
N GLN A 61 -0.67 0.06 -10.59
CA GLN A 61 -1.38 -0.07 -11.87
C GLN A 61 -1.56 1.28 -12.55
N TYR A 62 -1.91 2.33 -11.81
CA TYR A 62 -2.02 3.68 -12.38
C TYR A 62 -0.67 4.18 -12.90
N ASN A 63 0.39 3.98 -12.14
CA ASN A 63 1.74 4.37 -12.54
C ASN A 63 2.22 3.59 -13.78
N GLU A 64 1.91 2.29 -13.84
CA GLU A 64 2.23 1.46 -15.00
C GLU A 64 1.46 1.89 -16.23
N THR A 65 0.17 2.24 -16.09
CA THR A 65 -0.63 2.79 -17.18
C THR A 65 -0.02 4.09 -17.70
N ALA A 66 0.41 4.98 -16.81
CA ALA A 66 1.06 6.21 -17.21
C ALA A 66 2.35 5.95 -18.00
N ARG A 67 3.15 4.97 -17.56
CA ARG A 67 4.38 4.58 -18.23
C ARG A 67 4.13 4.00 -19.63
N LEU A 68 3.17 3.08 -19.72
CA LEU A 68 2.85 2.41 -20.98
C LEU A 68 2.23 3.35 -22.03
N CYS A 69 1.49 4.35 -21.58
CA CYS A 69 0.85 5.33 -22.47
C CYS A 69 1.75 6.51 -22.81
N ASP A 70 2.97 6.58 -22.26
CA ASP A 70 3.89 7.68 -22.46
C ASP A 70 4.66 7.54 -23.80
N ASP A 71 3.92 7.62 -24.89
CA ASP A 71 4.43 7.47 -26.25
C ASP A 71 4.33 8.78 -27.06
N GLY A 72 3.97 9.88 -26.40
CA GLY A 72 3.75 11.19 -27.03
C GLY A 72 2.39 11.34 -27.72
N LYS A 73 1.57 10.28 -27.77
CA LYS A 73 0.26 10.29 -28.41
C LYS A 73 -0.90 10.25 -27.45
N HIS A 74 -0.69 9.78 -26.23
CA HIS A 74 -1.72 9.55 -25.22
C HIS A 74 -1.53 10.43 -23.98
N TYR A 75 -1.23 11.70 -24.22
CA TYR A 75 -0.96 12.66 -23.15
C TYR A 75 -2.08 12.71 -22.09
N ASP A 76 -3.36 12.72 -22.54
CA ASP A 76 -4.50 12.79 -21.63
C ASP A 76 -4.59 11.57 -20.73
N LEU A 77 -4.31 10.37 -21.27
CA LEU A 77 -4.32 9.13 -20.50
C LEU A 77 -3.19 9.10 -19.47
N VAL A 78 -2.00 9.60 -19.83
CA VAL A 78 -0.87 9.72 -18.92
C VAL A 78 -1.22 10.63 -17.75
N GLN A 79 -1.79 11.81 -18.04
CA GLN A 79 -2.17 12.77 -17.01
C GLN A 79 -3.25 12.20 -16.10
N GLU A 80 -4.28 11.58 -16.64
CA GLU A 80 -5.35 10.93 -15.87
C GLU A 80 -4.78 9.88 -14.92
N ALA A 81 -3.91 8.99 -15.43
CA ALA A 81 -3.31 7.94 -14.62
C ALA A 81 -2.44 8.52 -13.49
N ARG A 82 -1.68 9.56 -13.76
CA ARG A 82 -0.86 10.24 -12.75
C ARG A 82 -1.69 10.93 -11.68
N ILE A 83 -2.79 11.57 -12.08
CA ILE A 83 -3.73 12.20 -11.14
C ILE A 83 -4.36 11.15 -10.25
N ASN A 84 -4.78 10.02 -10.80
CA ASN A 84 -5.36 8.91 -10.04
C ASN A 84 -4.34 8.34 -9.04
N ALA A 85 -3.10 8.15 -9.45
CA ALA A 85 -2.03 7.67 -8.56
C ALA A 85 -1.77 8.66 -7.42
N ALA A 86 -1.78 9.96 -7.71
CA ALA A 86 -1.59 11.00 -6.71
C ALA A 86 -2.79 11.06 -5.74
N TYR A 87 -4.00 10.88 -6.24
CA TYR A 87 -5.20 10.90 -5.40
C TYR A 87 -5.21 9.73 -4.40
N ILE A 88 -4.84 8.52 -4.83
CA ILE A 88 -4.85 7.34 -3.96
C ILE A 88 -3.78 7.44 -2.86
N GLU A 89 -2.73 8.21 -3.06
CA GLU A 89 -1.64 8.40 -2.11
C GLU A 89 -2.13 8.87 -0.73
N GLN A 90 -3.14 9.70 -0.68
CA GLN A 90 -3.69 10.23 0.58
C GLN A 90 -4.23 9.13 1.51
N PHE A 91 -4.60 7.97 0.97
CA PHE A 91 -5.15 6.84 1.72
C PHE A 91 -4.08 5.85 2.16
N LEU A 92 -2.85 6.02 1.68
CA LEU A 92 -1.74 5.16 2.05
C LEU A 92 -1.06 5.70 3.32
N PRO A 93 -0.57 4.80 4.20
CA PRO A 93 0.21 5.24 5.34
C PRO A 93 1.53 5.86 4.86
N GLU A 94 2.13 6.68 5.70
CA GLU A 94 3.48 7.17 5.45
C GLU A 94 4.42 5.97 5.31
N GLU A 95 5.36 6.06 4.37
CA GLU A 95 6.36 5.02 4.20
C GLU A 95 7.25 4.94 5.45
N VAL A 96 7.45 3.72 5.92
CA VAL A 96 8.38 3.49 7.03
C VAL A 96 9.79 3.67 6.49
N SER A 97 10.52 4.65 7.03
CA SER A 97 11.86 4.98 6.57
C SER A 97 12.88 3.95 7.06
N GLU A 98 14.03 3.90 6.38
CA GLU A 98 15.18 3.10 6.83
C GLU A 98 15.58 3.45 8.26
N ARG A 99 15.56 4.74 8.60
CA ARG A 99 15.87 5.24 9.95
C ARG A 99 14.94 4.63 11.00
N ASP A 100 13.63 4.58 10.71
CA ASP A 100 12.64 4.00 11.63
C ASP A 100 12.88 2.51 11.83
N ILE A 101 13.21 1.79 10.76
CA ILE A 101 13.50 0.36 10.82
C ILE A 101 14.76 0.11 11.64
N ARG A 102 15.81 0.88 11.42
CA ARG A 102 17.07 0.77 12.19
C ARG A 102 16.85 1.03 13.67
N ALA A 103 16.12 2.08 14.02
CA ALA A 103 15.78 2.39 15.40
C ALA A 103 15.00 1.26 16.06
N CYS A 104 14.06 0.66 15.33
CA CYS A 104 13.27 -0.48 15.80
C CYS A 104 14.16 -1.69 16.10
N ILE A 105 15.08 -2.03 15.19
CA ILE A 105 16.02 -3.15 15.37
C ILE A 105 16.90 -2.92 16.60
N GLU A 106 17.45 -1.74 16.74
CA GLU A 106 18.34 -1.39 17.87
C GLU A 106 17.62 -1.44 19.22
N SER A 107 16.32 -1.15 19.24
CA SER A 107 15.51 -1.18 20.46
C SER A 107 14.89 -2.55 20.77
N SER A 108 15.08 -3.55 19.89
CA SER A 108 14.41 -4.85 19.99
C SER A 108 14.86 -5.70 21.17
N GLY A 109 16.11 -5.52 21.64
CA GLY A 109 16.70 -6.38 22.65
C GLY A 109 17.07 -7.78 22.16
N ILE A 110 16.94 -8.04 20.86
CA ILE A 110 17.29 -9.32 20.24
C ILE A 110 18.75 -9.28 19.80
N GLU A 111 19.50 -10.35 20.04
CA GLU A 111 20.89 -10.44 19.60
C GLU A 111 21.00 -10.42 18.07
N PHE A 112 22.00 -9.69 17.57
CA PHE A 112 22.26 -9.54 16.13
C PHE A 112 23.07 -10.76 15.62
N ASP A 113 22.44 -11.91 15.60
CA ASP A 113 22.99 -13.17 15.12
C ASP A 113 22.18 -13.65 13.92
N LYS A 114 22.84 -14.29 12.96
CA LYS A 114 22.21 -14.83 11.75
C LYS A 114 21.00 -15.72 12.05
N LYS A 115 21.05 -16.51 13.12
CA LYS A 115 19.93 -17.37 13.55
C LYS A 115 18.71 -16.57 14.05
N ASN A 116 18.90 -15.30 14.42
CA ASN A 116 17.83 -14.42 14.89
C ASN A 116 17.25 -13.54 13.77
N MET A 117 17.68 -13.73 12.53
CA MET A 117 17.18 -12.93 11.40
C MET A 117 15.66 -12.94 11.30
N GLY A 118 15.06 -14.13 11.37
CA GLY A 118 13.59 -14.26 11.32
C GLY A 118 12.90 -13.55 12.49
N ALA A 119 13.47 -13.65 13.69
CA ALA A 119 12.93 -12.98 14.88
C ALA A 119 13.01 -11.46 14.77
N LEU A 120 14.11 -10.93 14.23
CA LEU A 120 14.28 -9.49 14.00
C LEU A 120 13.28 -8.97 12.96
N ILE A 121 13.14 -9.67 11.84
CA ILE A 121 12.19 -9.30 10.80
C ILE A 121 10.75 -9.32 11.36
N LYS A 122 10.40 -10.34 12.12
CA LYS A 122 9.09 -10.46 12.75
C LYS A 122 8.83 -9.33 13.74
N TYR A 123 9.84 -8.96 14.52
CA TYR A 123 9.74 -7.85 15.48
C TYR A 123 9.45 -6.52 14.76
N VAL A 124 10.22 -6.22 13.71
CA VAL A 124 10.03 -4.99 12.94
C VAL A 124 8.65 -4.95 12.29
N LYS A 125 8.20 -6.04 11.69
CA LYS A 125 6.87 -6.13 11.08
C LYS A 125 5.75 -6.05 12.09
N GLY A 126 5.98 -6.47 13.33
CA GLY A 126 5.04 -6.30 14.42
C GLY A 126 4.86 -4.84 14.84
N GLN A 127 5.92 -4.05 14.78
CA GLN A 127 5.89 -2.62 15.08
C GLN A 127 5.39 -1.79 13.88
N TYR A 128 5.78 -2.18 12.67
CA TYR A 128 5.47 -1.48 11.42
C TYR A 128 4.87 -2.48 10.42
N SER A 129 3.58 -2.80 10.57
CA SER A 129 2.89 -3.82 9.77
C SER A 129 2.89 -3.51 8.27
N THR A 130 3.05 -2.24 7.89
CA THR A 130 3.06 -1.80 6.49
C THR A 130 4.46 -1.67 5.90
N ALA A 131 5.51 -1.95 6.68
CA ALA A 131 6.88 -1.90 6.19
C ALA A 131 7.12 -2.92 5.07
N ASP A 132 7.89 -2.51 4.04
CA ASP A 132 8.27 -3.39 2.94
C ASP A 132 9.19 -4.50 3.47
N GLY A 133 8.74 -5.75 3.33
CA GLY A 133 9.48 -6.91 3.80
C GLY A 133 10.87 -7.05 3.19
N LYS A 134 11.03 -6.66 1.93
CA LYS A 134 12.34 -6.69 1.26
C LYS A 134 13.30 -5.67 1.88
N LEU A 135 12.84 -4.46 2.11
CA LEU A 135 13.65 -3.41 2.75
C LEU A 135 14.02 -3.80 4.17
N VAL A 136 13.06 -4.31 4.95
CA VAL A 136 13.30 -4.79 6.31
C VAL A 136 14.38 -5.88 6.32
N SER A 137 14.26 -6.87 5.42
CA SER A 137 15.23 -7.96 5.29
C SER A 137 16.63 -7.45 4.96
N GLU A 138 16.75 -6.53 4.02
CA GLU A 138 18.03 -5.93 3.63
C GLU A 138 18.68 -5.18 4.79
N ILE A 139 17.91 -4.40 5.54
CA ILE A 139 18.41 -3.63 6.68
C ILE A 139 18.82 -4.58 7.82
N VAL A 140 18.01 -5.59 8.13
CA VAL A 140 18.34 -6.59 9.17
C VAL A 140 19.66 -7.26 8.87
N LYS A 141 19.93 -7.62 7.61
CA LYS A 141 21.20 -8.22 7.19
C LYS A 141 22.42 -7.36 7.53
N THR A 142 22.26 -6.03 7.54
CA THR A 142 23.38 -5.12 7.87
C THR A 142 23.77 -5.17 9.35
N TYR A 143 22.90 -5.65 10.22
CA TYR A 143 23.17 -5.83 11.66
C TYR A 143 23.73 -7.21 12.02
N LEU A 144 23.57 -8.17 11.14
CA LEU A 144 24.02 -9.55 11.41
C LEU A 144 25.53 -9.70 11.22
N VAL A 145 26.15 -10.36 12.16
CA VAL A 145 27.60 -10.58 12.16
C VAL A 145 27.90 -11.98 11.64
#